data_1eff793d2574fc363f65022f7773f2c6
#
_entry.id   1eff793d2574fc363f65022f7773f2c6
#
_cell.length_a   1.000
_cell.length_b   1.000
_cell.length_c   1.000
_cell.angle_alpha   90.00
_cell.angle_beta   90.00
_cell.angle_gamma   90.00
#
_symmetry.space_group_name_H-M   'P 1'
#
loop_
_entity.id
_entity.type
_entity.pdbx_description
1 polymer ?
#
loop_
_entity_poly.entity_id
_entity_poly.type
_entity_poly.pdbx_seq_one_letter_code
_entity_poly.pdbx_strand_id
1 'polypeptide(L)'
;TATSTQFITNSKLKQVKNKYGDRAQKRVEIWDKMLQKSQNEKILYKLKNVNDFFNKIRYKTDPRHWRKKDYWATPFEFMGTGAGDCEDFAIAKYFSLRKLGIPEEKLRITYVIYQKRNSKYDQAHMVLTYYHKPGATPIVLDNINKKLKLASKRKDLKPIYSFNASGLWQAKNKGSVKMGRNNLKAWKSLMSRI
;
A
#
# COMPACT_ATOMS: atom_id res chain seq x y z
N THR A 1 3.59 18.34 26.96
CA THR A 1 4.42 17.79 25.85
C THR A 1 3.98 16.36 25.60
N ALA A 2 3.09 16.14 24.62
CA ALA A 2 2.70 14.81 24.22
C ALA A 2 3.94 14.09 23.67
N THR A 3 4.40 13.06 24.36
CA THR A 3 5.44 12.16 23.88
C THR A 3 4.92 11.51 22.59
N SER A 4 5.52 11.85 21.46
CA SER A 4 5.15 11.22 20.19
C SER A 4 5.47 9.73 20.26
N THR A 5 4.46 8.90 20.08
CA THR A 5 4.60 7.45 20.14
C THR A 5 5.42 6.96 18.95
N GLN A 6 6.57 6.37 19.21
CA GLN A 6 7.37 5.71 18.19
C GLN A 6 6.64 4.47 17.67
N PHE A 7 6.45 4.38 16.35
CA PHE A 7 5.76 3.25 15.70
C PHE A 7 6.70 2.09 15.39
N ILE A 8 7.98 2.40 15.13
CA ILE A 8 8.99 1.41 14.76
C ILE A 8 10.03 1.36 15.88
N THR A 9 10.19 0.20 16.48
CA THR A 9 11.09 0.00 17.64
C THR A 9 12.56 0.18 17.25
N ASN A 10 13.39 0.58 18.23
CA ASN A 10 14.84 0.67 18.04
C ASN A 10 15.46 -0.69 17.67
N SER A 11 14.91 -1.78 18.20
CA SER A 11 15.30 -3.15 17.84
C SER A 11 15.08 -3.40 16.34
N LYS A 12 13.94 -3.00 15.80
CA LYS A 12 13.62 -3.14 14.38
C LYS A 12 14.50 -2.26 13.49
N LEU A 13 14.80 -1.04 13.93
CA LEU A 13 15.75 -0.16 13.24
C LEU A 13 17.14 -0.78 13.15
N LYS A 14 17.59 -1.39 14.22
CA LYS A 14 18.88 -2.11 14.27
C LYS A 14 18.89 -3.32 13.32
N GLN A 15 17.80 -4.10 13.28
CA GLN A 15 17.65 -5.21 12.34
C GLN A 15 17.73 -4.76 10.89
N VAL A 16 17.05 -3.65 10.56
CA VAL A 16 17.10 -3.06 9.21
C VAL A 16 18.51 -2.61 8.86
N LYS A 17 19.21 -1.93 9.79
CA LYS A 17 20.60 -1.53 9.61
C LYS A 17 21.51 -2.72 9.32
N ASN A 18 21.40 -3.77 10.13
CA ASN A 18 22.22 -4.96 9.99
C ASN A 18 21.99 -5.68 8.66
N LYS A 19 20.75 -5.71 8.18
CA LYS A 19 20.38 -6.44 6.96
C LYS A 19 20.57 -5.61 5.68
N TYR A 20 20.30 -4.31 5.73
CA TYR A 20 20.22 -3.45 4.53
C TYR A 20 21.14 -2.22 4.57
N GLY A 21 21.82 -1.97 5.72
CA GLY A 21 22.78 -0.88 5.87
C GLY A 21 22.18 0.43 6.42
N ASP A 22 23.05 1.43 6.58
CA ASP A 22 22.73 2.72 7.23
C ASP A 22 21.68 3.53 6.46
N ARG A 23 21.74 3.53 5.14
CA ARG A 23 20.78 4.25 4.30
C ARG A 23 19.35 3.69 4.47
N ALA A 24 19.23 2.39 4.62
CA ALA A 24 17.96 1.71 4.87
C ALA A 24 17.40 2.06 6.26
N GLN A 25 18.25 2.05 7.28
CA GLN A 25 17.86 2.50 8.62
C GLN A 25 17.32 3.92 8.58
N LYS A 26 18.01 4.84 7.89
CA LYS A 26 17.56 6.23 7.71
C LYS A 26 16.19 6.32 7.03
N ARG A 27 15.94 5.53 5.97
CA ARG A 27 14.63 5.48 5.33
C ARG A 27 13.52 5.06 6.29
N VAL A 28 13.77 4.05 7.10
CA VAL A 28 12.81 3.56 8.10
C VAL A 28 12.60 4.58 9.23
N GLU A 29 13.63 5.29 9.66
CA GLU A 29 13.50 6.40 10.62
C GLU A 29 12.63 7.53 10.08
N ILE A 30 12.79 7.90 8.81
CA ILE A 30 11.97 8.92 8.14
C ILE A 30 10.52 8.43 8.01
N TRP A 31 10.31 7.16 7.72
CA TRP A 31 8.99 6.54 7.73
C TRP A 31 8.33 6.64 9.11
N ASP A 32 9.04 6.30 10.18
CA ASP A 32 8.54 6.42 11.55
C ASP A 32 8.15 7.87 11.90
N LYS A 33 8.99 8.85 11.52
CA LYS A 33 8.69 10.27 11.71
C LYS A 33 7.43 10.71 10.94
N MET A 34 7.24 10.21 9.73
CA MET A 34 6.03 10.48 8.96
C MET A 34 4.79 9.93 9.67
N LEU A 35 4.87 8.70 10.20
CA LEU A 35 3.78 8.10 10.98
C LEU A 35 3.47 8.91 12.24
N GLN A 36 4.49 9.31 13.01
CA GLN A 36 4.32 10.15 14.19
C GLN A 36 3.65 11.49 13.87
N LYS A 37 4.10 12.16 12.82
CA LYS A 37 3.54 13.43 12.36
C LYS A 37 2.09 13.31 11.90
N SER A 38 1.73 12.15 11.33
CA SER A 38 0.39 11.90 10.78
C SER A 38 -0.61 11.37 11.81
N GLN A 39 -0.15 10.93 12.99
CA GLN A 39 -0.94 10.20 13.97
C GLN A 39 -2.25 10.90 14.37
N ASN A 40 -2.19 12.20 14.60
CA ASN A 40 -3.32 13.00 15.07
C ASN A 40 -4.01 13.80 13.96
N GLU A 41 -3.61 13.58 12.72
CA GLU A 41 -4.20 14.26 11.57
C GLU A 41 -5.59 13.69 11.21
N LYS A 42 -6.39 14.50 10.51
CA LYS A 42 -7.64 14.04 9.91
C LYS A 42 -7.37 12.97 8.85
N ILE A 43 -8.34 12.10 8.60
CA ILE A 43 -8.19 10.94 7.71
C ILE A 43 -7.63 11.33 6.33
N LEU A 44 -8.15 12.37 5.70
CA LEU A 44 -7.66 12.80 4.38
C LEU A 44 -6.18 13.19 4.39
N TYR A 45 -5.69 13.82 5.47
CA TYR A 45 -4.28 14.15 5.62
C TYR A 45 -3.43 12.90 5.88
N LYS A 46 -3.93 11.92 6.64
CA LYS A 46 -3.27 10.61 6.80
C LYS A 46 -3.11 9.91 5.44
N LEU A 47 -4.18 9.85 4.66
CA LEU A 47 -4.14 9.27 3.31
C LEU A 47 -3.12 9.98 2.42
N LYS A 48 -3.16 11.30 2.41
CA LYS A 48 -2.24 12.13 1.60
C LYS A 48 -0.78 11.94 2.04
N ASN A 49 -0.50 12.04 3.33
CA ASN A 49 0.86 11.93 3.85
C ASN A 49 1.48 10.56 3.55
N VAL A 50 0.73 9.49 3.76
CA VAL A 50 1.18 8.13 3.46
C VAL A 50 1.37 7.93 1.96
N ASN A 51 0.44 8.37 1.14
CA ASN A 51 0.52 8.26 -0.31
C ASN A 51 1.74 9.02 -0.86
N ASP A 52 1.90 10.27 -0.48
CA ASP A 52 3.02 11.13 -0.93
C ASP A 52 4.37 10.58 -0.47
N PHE A 53 4.44 10.06 0.76
CA PHE A 53 5.67 9.48 1.30
C PHE A 53 6.16 8.30 0.46
N PHE A 54 5.33 7.27 0.28
CA PHE A 54 5.73 6.09 -0.47
C PHE A 54 5.92 6.37 -1.96
N ASN A 55 5.17 7.31 -2.54
CA ASN A 55 5.30 7.66 -3.95
C ASN A 55 6.62 8.37 -4.32
N LYS A 56 7.47 8.68 -3.35
CA LYS A 56 8.86 9.13 -3.56
C LYS A 56 9.85 7.97 -3.70
N ILE A 57 9.45 6.75 -3.34
CA ILE A 57 10.29 5.57 -3.42
C ILE A 57 10.43 5.15 -4.89
N ARG A 58 11.57 4.56 -5.22
CA ARG A 58 11.88 4.16 -6.59
C ARG A 58 11.01 2.97 -7.02
N TYR A 59 10.38 3.09 -8.19
CA TYR A 59 9.72 1.96 -8.83
C TYR A 59 10.73 1.00 -9.45
N LYS A 60 10.57 -0.31 -9.21
CA LYS A 60 11.38 -1.37 -9.81
C LYS A 60 10.58 -2.67 -9.86
N THR A 61 10.51 -3.31 -11.02
CA THR A 61 9.78 -4.56 -11.20
C THR A 61 10.39 -5.73 -10.43
N ASP A 62 9.60 -6.69 -10.01
CA ASP A 62 10.00 -7.86 -9.23
C ASP A 62 11.15 -8.66 -9.83
N PRO A 63 11.15 -9.04 -11.14
CA PRO A 63 12.26 -9.80 -11.72
C PRO A 63 13.60 -9.07 -11.63
N ARG A 64 13.59 -7.73 -11.71
CA ARG A 64 14.80 -6.90 -11.60
C ARG A 64 15.25 -6.64 -10.17
N HIS A 65 14.29 -6.69 -9.23
CA HIS A 65 14.53 -6.31 -7.84
C HIS A 65 14.75 -7.52 -6.93
N TRP A 66 13.82 -8.47 -6.96
CA TRP A 66 13.83 -9.63 -6.06
C TRP A 66 14.39 -10.90 -6.71
N ARG A 67 14.65 -10.90 -8.01
CA ARG A 67 14.99 -12.09 -8.82
C ARG A 67 13.91 -13.19 -8.70
N LYS A 68 12.68 -12.78 -8.39
CA LYS A 68 11.49 -13.64 -8.26
C LYS A 68 10.36 -13.01 -9.04
N LYS A 69 9.44 -13.82 -9.53
CA LYS A 69 8.21 -13.37 -10.16
C LYS A 69 7.14 -13.21 -9.07
N ASP A 70 6.38 -12.12 -9.12
CA ASP A 70 5.25 -11.85 -8.20
C ASP A 70 5.63 -11.94 -6.70
N TYR A 71 6.72 -11.30 -6.31
CA TYR A 71 7.16 -11.23 -4.91
C TYR A 71 6.57 -10.02 -4.20
N TRP A 72 5.69 -10.25 -3.24
CA TRP A 72 5.10 -9.19 -2.41
C TRP A 72 5.99 -8.92 -1.20
N ALA A 73 6.67 -7.78 -1.24
CA ALA A 73 7.56 -7.38 -0.16
C ALA A 73 6.80 -6.95 1.09
N THR A 74 7.37 -7.25 2.27
CA THR A 74 6.92 -6.61 3.49
C THR A 74 7.27 -5.12 3.45
N PRO A 75 6.59 -4.25 4.23
CA PRO A 75 6.95 -2.84 4.32
C PRO A 75 8.43 -2.62 4.68
N PHE A 76 8.99 -3.46 5.56
CA PHE A 76 10.41 -3.38 5.94
C PHE A 76 11.36 -3.82 4.83
N GLU A 77 11.00 -4.83 4.04
CA GLU A 77 11.76 -5.23 2.86
C GLU A 77 11.74 -4.11 1.81
N PHE A 78 10.56 -3.53 1.57
CA PHE A 78 10.39 -2.41 0.64
C PHE A 78 11.20 -1.18 1.06
N MET A 79 11.10 -0.77 2.33
CA MET A 79 11.87 0.34 2.87
C MET A 79 13.36 0.01 3.00
N GLY A 80 13.69 -1.24 3.32
CA GLY A 80 15.06 -1.72 3.41
C GLY A 80 15.82 -1.67 2.09
N THR A 81 15.19 -2.11 1.01
CA THR A 81 15.79 -2.09 -0.34
C THR A 81 15.62 -0.75 -1.05
N GLY A 82 14.64 0.07 -0.64
CA GLY A 82 14.38 1.39 -1.22
C GLY A 82 13.81 1.38 -2.64
N ALA A 83 13.23 0.27 -3.06
CA ALA A 83 12.54 0.12 -4.34
C ALA A 83 11.52 -1.00 -4.31
N GLY A 84 10.53 -0.97 -5.19
CA GLY A 84 9.51 -2.00 -5.34
C GLY A 84 8.57 -1.70 -6.50
N ASP A 85 7.59 -2.57 -6.72
CA ASP A 85 6.55 -2.39 -7.73
C ASP A 85 5.19 -2.04 -7.13
N CYS A 86 4.13 -2.07 -7.94
CA CYS A 86 2.81 -1.56 -7.53
C CYS A 86 2.25 -2.27 -6.29
N GLU A 87 2.45 -3.58 -6.15
CA GLU A 87 2.02 -4.35 -4.98
C GLU A 87 2.71 -3.87 -3.72
N ASP A 88 4.02 -3.65 -3.79
CA ASP A 88 4.84 -3.21 -2.65
C ASP A 88 4.41 -1.82 -2.16
N PHE A 89 4.13 -0.90 -3.08
CA PHE A 89 3.57 0.41 -2.77
C PHE A 89 2.21 0.30 -2.07
N ALA A 90 1.29 -0.49 -2.63
CA ALA A 90 -0.06 -0.66 -2.09
C ALA A 90 -0.03 -1.30 -0.69
N ILE A 91 0.78 -2.34 -0.51
CA ILE A 91 0.96 -3.05 0.76
C ILE A 91 1.54 -2.13 1.84
N ALA A 92 2.60 -1.38 1.52
CA ALA A 92 3.22 -0.46 2.47
C ALA A 92 2.26 0.66 2.91
N LYS A 93 1.49 1.20 1.98
CA LYS A 93 0.44 2.18 2.28
C LYS A 93 -0.66 1.58 3.16
N TYR A 94 -1.12 0.37 2.87
CA TYR A 94 -2.11 -0.36 3.65
C TYR A 94 -1.68 -0.51 5.11
N PHE A 95 -0.51 -1.08 5.36
CA PHE A 95 -0.02 -1.31 6.72
C PHE A 95 0.28 0.00 7.47
N SER A 96 0.78 1.02 6.78
CA SER A 96 1.02 2.34 7.38
C SER A 96 -0.27 3.01 7.84
N LEU A 97 -1.32 2.97 7.01
CA LEU A 97 -2.63 3.52 7.38
C LEU A 97 -3.29 2.73 8.49
N ARG A 98 -3.11 1.39 8.52
CA ARG A 98 -3.54 0.57 9.66
C ARG A 98 -2.86 1.00 10.97
N LYS A 99 -1.55 1.24 10.93
CA LYS A 99 -0.80 1.77 12.08
C LYS A 99 -1.32 3.14 12.55
N LEU A 100 -1.78 3.96 11.63
CA LEU A 100 -2.39 5.27 11.91
C LEU A 100 -3.84 5.19 12.38
N GLY A 101 -4.36 3.98 12.63
CA GLY A 101 -5.69 3.78 13.19
C GLY A 101 -6.84 3.77 12.17
N ILE A 102 -6.57 3.76 10.88
CA ILE A 102 -7.62 3.57 9.88
C ILE A 102 -8.16 2.13 10.01
N PRO A 103 -9.47 1.94 10.24
CA PRO A 103 -10.07 0.61 10.37
C PRO A 103 -9.84 -0.24 9.12
N GLU A 104 -9.61 -1.54 9.34
CA GLU A 104 -9.33 -2.49 8.26
C GLU A 104 -10.45 -2.56 7.22
N GLU A 105 -11.71 -2.53 7.68
CA GLU A 105 -12.88 -2.57 6.81
C GLU A 105 -12.98 -1.39 5.84
N LYS A 106 -12.22 -0.32 6.07
CA LYS A 106 -12.15 0.86 5.20
C LYS A 106 -11.03 0.81 4.17
N LEU A 107 -10.17 -0.21 4.23
CA LEU A 107 -9.00 -0.34 3.35
C LEU A 107 -9.06 -1.63 2.56
N ARG A 108 -8.80 -1.55 1.26
CA ARG A 108 -8.61 -2.72 0.40
C ARG A 108 -7.47 -2.49 -0.57
N ILE A 109 -6.64 -3.50 -0.76
CA ILE A 109 -5.69 -3.54 -1.87
C ILE A 109 -6.49 -4.04 -3.08
N THR A 110 -6.50 -3.26 -4.15
CA THR A 110 -7.36 -3.51 -5.31
C THR A 110 -6.53 -3.81 -6.56
N TYR A 111 -6.74 -4.99 -7.12
CA TYR A 111 -6.22 -5.36 -8.43
C TYR A 111 -7.08 -4.72 -9.50
N VAL A 112 -6.43 -4.00 -10.41
CA VAL A 112 -7.08 -3.28 -11.50
C VAL A 112 -6.39 -3.58 -12.83
N ILE A 113 -7.12 -3.38 -13.91
CA ILE A 113 -6.54 -3.26 -15.24
C ILE A 113 -6.34 -1.77 -15.51
N TYR A 114 -5.10 -1.36 -15.74
CA TYR A 114 -4.73 0.00 -16.07
C TYR A 114 -4.69 0.19 -17.58
N GLN A 115 -5.52 1.10 -18.08
CA GLN A 115 -5.62 1.49 -19.49
C GLN A 115 -4.86 2.80 -19.68
N LYS A 116 -3.61 2.70 -20.07
CA LYS A 116 -2.79 3.88 -20.34
C LYS A 116 -3.33 4.62 -21.56
N ARG A 117 -3.55 5.93 -21.43
CA ARG A 117 -3.95 6.79 -22.54
C ARG A 117 -3.00 6.63 -23.73
N ASN A 118 -3.55 6.47 -24.92
CA ASN A 118 -2.80 6.25 -26.16
C ASN A 118 -1.99 4.94 -26.23
N SER A 119 -2.30 3.95 -25.39
CA SER A 119 -1.74 2.60 -25.46
C SER A 119 -2.79 1.61 -25.96
N LYS A 120 -2.38 0.66 -26.79
CA LYS A 120 -3.21 -0.46 -27.24
C LYS A 120 -3.22 -1.61 -26.23
N TYR A 121 -2.39 -1.55 -25.18
CA TYR A 121 -2.21 -2.64 -24.24
C TYR A 121 -2.68 -2.22 -22.85
N ASP A 122 -3.50 -3.08 -22.29
CA ASP A 122 -3.89 -3.03 -20.88
C ASP A 122 -2.76 -3.58 -20.02
N GLN A 123 -2.61 -3.03 -18.82
CA GLN A 123 -1.58 -3.42 -17.88
C GLN A 123 -2.22 -3.83 -16.56
N ALA A 124 -1.81 -4.98 -16.02
CA ALA A 124 -2.12 -5.35 -14.64
C ALA A 124 -1.48 -4.36 -13.67
N HIS A 125 -2.23 -3.93 -12.66
CA HIS A 125 -1.80 -2.93 -11.70
C HIS A 125 -2.48 -3.15 -10.35
N MET A 126 -1.84 -2.71 -9.25
CA MET A 126 -2.42 -2.69 -7.92
C MET A 126 -2.39 -1.30 -7.32
N VAL A 127 -3.48 -0.96 -6.63
CA VAL A 127 -3.64 0.29 -5.89
C VAL A 127 -4.23 0.01 -4.51
N LEU A 128 -4.11 0.97 -3.60
CA LEU A 128 -4.87 0.95 -2.36
C LEU A 128 -6.15 1.77 -2.54
N THR A 129 -7.25 1.26 -2.01
CA THR A 129 -8.55 1.95 -2.02
C THR A 129 -9.03 2.17 -0.59
N TYR A 130 -9.53 3.38 -0.32
CA TYR A 130 -10.09 3.79 0.97
C TYR A 130 -11.58 4.10 0.83
N TYR A 131 -12.40 3.44 1.68
CA TYR A 131 -13.86 3.58 1.73
C TYR A 131 -14.25 4.33 3.00
N HIS A 132 -14.83 5.52 2.92
CA HIS A 132 -15.26 6.25 4.10
C HIS A 132 -16.46 5.58 4.82
N LYS A 133 -17.28 4.86 4.07
CA LYS A 133 -18.38 4.00 4.56
C LYS A 133 -18.60 2.83 3.61
N PRO A 134 -19.28 1.74 4.05
CA PRO A 134 -19.64 0.63 3.18
C PRO A 134 -20.40 1.09 1.93
N GLY A 135 -20.05 0.56 0.77
CA GLY A 135 -20.69 0.87 -0.51
C GLY A 135 -20.34 2.25 -1.11
N ALA A 136 -19.54 3.06 -0.44
CA ALA A 136 -19.10 4.35 -0.99
C ALA A 136 -18.10 4.16 -2.14
N THR A 137 -18.04 5.14 -3.03
CA THR A 137 -16.95 5.23 -4.02
C THR A 137 -15.63 5.49 -3.28
N PRO A 138 -14.62 4.60 -3.43
CA PRO A 138 -13.38 4.75 -2.69
C PRO A 138 -12.48 5.84 -3.25
N ILE A 139 -11.59 6.34 -2.40
CA ILE A 139 -10.42 7.14 -2.79
C ILE A 139 -9.31 6.18 -3.20
N VAL A 140 -8.66 6.46 -4.33
CA VAL A 140 -7.56 5.65 -4.87
C VAL A 140 -6.21 6.26 -4.48
N LEU A 141 -5.35 5.43 -3.88
CA LEU A 141 -3.95 5.74 -3.60
C LEU A 141 -3.08 4.93 -4.56
N ASP A 142 -2.39 5.61 -5.45
CA ASP A 142 -1.72 5.01 -6.61
C ASP A 142 -0.28 5.53 -6.74
N ASN A 143 0.62 4.70 -7.25
CA ASN A 143 1.99 5.11 -7.55
C ASN A 143 2.16 5.65 -8.98
N ILE A 144 1.22 5.38 -9.89
CA ILE A 144 1.23 5.90 -11.26
C ILE A 144 0.61 7.31 -11.27
N ASN A 145 -0.65 7.46 -10.89
CA ASN A 145 -1.27 8.76 -10.68
C ASN A 145 -1.23 9.11 -9.19
N LYS A 146 -0.28 9.94 -8.83
CA LYS A 146 0.08 10.24 -7.43
C LYS A 146 -0.93 11.10 -6.69
N LYS A 147 -1.89 11.71 -7.38
CA LYS A 147 -2.95 12.53 -6.76
C LYS A 147 -4.05 11.62 -6.20
N LEU A 148 -4.51 11.91 -5.00
CA LEU A 148 -5.70 11.26 -4.45
C LEU A 148 -6.92 11.62 -5.29
N LYS A 149 -7.64 10.62 -5.77
CA LYS A 149 -8.86 10.79 -6.56
C LYS A 149 -9.88 9.72 -6.19
N LEU A 150 -11.16 10.04 -6.30
CA LEU A 150 -12.23 9.06 -6.26
C LEU A 150 -12.09 8.08 -7.43
N ALA A 151 -12.41 6.81 -7.19
CA ALA A 151 -12.38 5.78 -8.24
C ALA A 151 -13.25 6.15 -9.45
N SER A 152 -14.37 6.84 -9.23
CA SER A 152 -15.24 7.36 -10.30
C SER A 152 -14.56 8.37 -11.25
N LYS A 153 -13.47 8.98 -10.80
CA LYS A 153 -12.64 9.91 -11.59
C LYS A 153 -11.42 9.23 -12.23
N ARG A 154 -11.22 7.95 -11.97
CA ARG A 154 -10.13 7.13 -12.48
C ARG A 154 -10.67 6.16 -13.55
N LYS A 155 -11.11 6.73 -14.67
CA LYS A 155 -11.64 5.96 -15.81
C LYS A 155 -10.59 5.10 -16.51
N ASP A 156 -9.32 5.34 -16.22
CA ASP A 156 -8.16 4.55 -16.64
C ASP A 156 -7.99 3.24 -15.87
N LEU A 157 -8.74 3.03 -14.79
CA LEU A 157 -8.66 1.85 -13.93
C LEU A 157 -9.96 1.04 -14.00
N LYS A 158 -9.85 -0.25 -14.31
CA LYS A 158 -10.95 -1.21 -14.25
C LYS A 158 -10.73 -2.17 -13.10
N PRO A 159 -11.49 -2.09 -11.99
CA PRO A 159 -11.36 -3.00 -10.87
C PRO A 159 -11.72 -4.44 -11.26
N ILE A 160 -10.95 -5.41 -10.78
CA ILE A 160 -11.19 -6.84 -10.99
C ILE A 160 -11.53 -7.51 -9.65
N TYR A 161 -10.63 -7.45 -8.67
CA TYR A 161 -10.88 -7.92 -7.31
C TYR A 161 -10.14 -7.04 -6.30
N SER A 162 -10.54 -7.15 -5.04
CA SER A 162 -9.88 -6.45 -3.94
C SER A 162 -9.82 -7.35 -2.71
N PHE A 163 -8.90 -7.04 -1.81
CA PHE A 163 -8.72 -7.80 -0.59
C PHE A 163 -8.13 -6.94 0.54
N ASN A 164 -8.32 -7.43 1.76
CA ASN A 164 -7.60 -7.00 2.95
C ASN A 164 -7.34 -8.22 3.83
N ALA A 165 -6.90 -8.07 5.08
CA ALA A 165 -6.61 -9.21 5.94
C ALA A 165 -7.83 -10.10 6.21
N SER A 166 -9.05 -9.56 6.18
CA SER A 166 -10.28 -10.27 6.55
C SER A 166 -11.13 -10.75 5.39
N GLY A 167 -10.85 -10.35 4.15
CA GLY A 167 -11.72 -10.72 3.05
C GLY A 167 -11.15 -10.56 1.65
N LEU A 168 -11.88 -11.14 0.71
CA LEU A 168 -11.67 -11.07 -0.73
C LEU A 168 -13.00 -10.68 -1.39
N TRP A 169 -12.97 -9.71 -2.29
CA TRP A 169 -14.15 -9.20 -3.01
C TRP A 169 -13.92 -9.24 -4.51
N GLN A 170 -14.93 -9.62 -5.24
CA GLN A 170 -14.96 -9.53 -6.70
C GLN A 170 -15.67 -8.24 -7.11
N ALA A 171 -15.10 -7.49 -8.05
CA ALA A 171 -15.75 -6.32 -8.62
C ALA A 171 -16.97 -6.71 -9.47
N LYS A 172 -18.02 -5.89 -9.41
CA LYS A 172 -19.23 -5.97 -10.22
C LYS A 172 -19.44 -4.63 -10.94
N ASN A 173 -20.42 -4.56 -11.84
CA ASN A 173 -20.75 -3.34 -12.57
C ASN A 173 -21.02 -2.15 -11.63
N LYS A 174 -21.63 -2.43 -10.47
CA LYS A 174 -21.77 -1.46 -9.37
C LYS A 174 -21.27 -2.12 -8.09
N GLY A 175 -20.21 -1.53 -7.49
CA GLY A 175 -19.65 -2.03 -6.23
C GLY A 175 -18.88 -3.33 -6.34
N SER A 176 -18.95 -4.15 -5.31
CA SER A 176 -18.25 -5.43 -5.20
C SER A 176 -19.02 -6.42 -4.33
N VAL A 177 -18.74 -7.70 -4.51
CA VAL A 177 -19.34 -8.79 -3.72
C VAL A 177 -18.24 -9.54 -2.98
N LYS A 178 -18.42 -9.74 -1.66
CA LYS A 178 -17.50 -10.51 -0.83
C LYS A 178 -17.55 -11.99 -1.23
N MET A 179 -16.38 -12.55 -1.55
CA MET A 179 -16.21 -13.94 -1.96
C MET A 179 -15.83 -14.87 -0.79
N GLY A 180 -15.47 -14.31 0.36
CA GLY A 180 -15.04 -15.04 1.53
C GLY A 180 -13.77 -14.50 2.16
N ARG A 181 -13.01 -15.37 2.81
CA ARG A 181 -11.72 -15.03 3.42
C ARG A 181 -10.65 -14.79 2.36
N ASN A 182 -9.65 -13.98 2.71
CA ASN A 182 -8.48 -13.82 1.86
C ASN A 182 -7.61 -15.09 1.91
N ASN A 183 -7.67 -15.87 0.85
CA ASN A 183 -6.90 -17.12 0.69
C ASN A 183 -5.79 -17.01 -0.36
N LEU A 184 -5.45 -15.80 -0.80
CA LEU A 184 -4.39 -15.55 -1.77
C LEU A 184 -3.04 -16.06 -1.24
N LYS A 185 -2.36 -16.90 -2.01
CA LYS A 185 -1.04 -17.47 -1.65
C LYS A 185 0.00 -16.38 -1.39
N ALA A 186 0.04 -15.34 -2.21
CA ALA A 186 0.97 -14.21 -2.07
C ALA A 186 0.73 -13.46 -0.76
N TRP A 187 -0.54 -13.25 -0.36
CA TRP A 187 -0.89 -12.64 0.92
C TRP A 187 -0.45 -13.50 2.11
N LYS A 188 -0.72 -14.80 2.05
CA LYS A 188 -0.29 -15.75 3.10
C LYS A 188 1.23 -15.75 3.28
N SER A 189 1.98 -15.77 2.17
CA SER A 189 3.43 -15.69 2.17
C SER A 189 3.93 -14.36 2.77
N LEU A 190 3.31 -13.24 2.41
CA LEU A 190 3.59 -11.92 2.98
C LEU A 190 3.37 -11.93 4.49
N MET A 191 2.21 -12.39 4.96
CA MET A 191 1.85 -12.41 6.39
C MET A 191 2.78 -13.27 7.23
N SER A 192 3.36 -14.33 6.66
CA SER A 192 4.34 -15.16 7.36
C SER A 192 5.70 -14.48 7.61
N ARG A 193 5.95 -13.35 6.96
CA ARG A 193 7.22 -12.59 7.03
C ARG A 193 7.10 -11.22 7.73
N ILE A 194 5.89 -10.87 8.13
CA ILE A 194 5.63 -9.63 8.89
C ILE A 194 5.87 -9.81 10.38
#